data_fdabf910952bdc05b4d088f759920da4
#
_entry.id   fdabf910952bdc05b4d088f759920da4
#
_cell.length_a   1.000
_cell.length_b   1.000
_cell.length_c   1.000
_cell.angle_alpha   90.00
_cell.angle_beta   90.00
_cell.angle_gamma   90.00
#
_symmetry.space_group_name_H-M   'P 1'
#
loop_
_entity.id
_entity.type
_entity.pdbx_description
1 polymer ?
#
loop_
_entity_poly.entity_id
_entity_poly.type
_entity_poly.pdbx_seq_one_letter_code
_entity_poly.pdbx_strand_id
1 'polypeptide(L)'
;MQATFPPFARPKFGLMTAPRTMRAAEEVVPKLGVKPGLPALRVGGTRTYDRPIEHLAGQLDVVELRLPLRAQDGRYGLVLCFALAECDPRLLGREVVRVAHPDGAIWVVVWKKHHLLAGAPSWEQVQEAVLATGWVDNKVLSLGEQVYATRYVRRRRPGKR
;
A
#
# COMPACT_ATOMS: atom_id res chain seq x y z
N MET A 1 -30.44 15.26 -12.22
CA MET A 1 -30.01 14.96 -12.24
C MET A 1 -29.37 14.42 -12.02
N GLN A 2 -29.23 14.25 -11.84
CA GLN A 2 -28.53 13.79 -11.79
C GLN A 2 -27.64 13.78 -11.94
N ALA A 3 -27.51 13.97 -12.23
CA ALA A 3 -26.65 14.01 -12.59
C ALA A 3 -25.94 14.62 -12.48
N THR A 4 -26.05 15.09 -12.33
CA THR A 4 -25.35 15.74 -12.17
C THR A 4 -24.58 15.74 -11.42
N PHE A 5 -24.30 15.76 -11.03
CA PHE A 5 -23.66 15.73 -10.35
C PHE A 5 -22.90 15.51 -9.91
N PRO A 6 -23.20 16.09 -9.76
CA PRO A 6 -22.08 16.11 -8.90
C PRO A 6 -21.31 14.87 -8.79
N PRO A 7 -21.76 13.92 -9.16
CA PRO A 7 -20.96 12.71 -9.15
C PRO A 7 -19.69 12.88 -9.90
N PHE A 8 -19.59 13.88 -10.69
CA PHE A 8 -18.42 14.02 -11.53
C PHE A 8 -17.16 14.36 -10.76
N ALA A 9 -17.22 15.09 -9.70
CA ALA A 9 -15.99 15.49 -9.03
C ALA A 9 -15.30 14.32 -8.37
N ARG A 10 -16.03 13.53 -7.61
CA ARG A 10 -15.42 12.42 -6.87
C ARG A 10 -14.94 11.28 -7.77
N PRO A 11 -15.74 10.85 -8.74
CA PRO A 11 -15.23 9.81 -9.65
C PRO A 11 -14.00 10.26 -10.41
N LYS A 12 -13.93 11.51 -10.79
CA LYS A 12 -12.76 12.03 -11.48
C LYS A 12 -11.52 11.94 -10.62
N PHE A 13 -11.63 12.28 -9.33
CA PHE A 13 -10.48 12.20 -8.46
C PHE A 13 -10.02 10.77 -8.29
N GLY A 14 -10.94 9.84 -8.16
CA GLY A 14 -10.58 8.44 -8.08
C GLY A 14 -9.85 7.97 -9.32
N LEU A 15 -10.32 8.38 -10.49
CA LEU A 15 -9.67 8.01 -11.74
C LEU A 15 -8.30 8.66 -11.88
N MET A 16 -8.15 9.90 -11.40
CA MET A 16 -6.89 10.60 -11.51
C MET A 16 -5.81 10.00 -10.64
N THR A 17 -6.19 9.37 -9.51
CA THR A 17 -5.23 8.77 -8.60
C THR A 17 -4.98 7.30 -8.88
N ALA A 18 -5.74 6.69 -9.80
CA ALA A 18 -5.54 5.30 -10.15
C ALA A 18 -4.52 5.18 -11.29
N PRO A 19 -3.59 4.24 -11.23
CA PRO A 19 -2.71 3.99 -12.37
C PRO A 19 -3.51 3.42 -13.53
N ARG A 20 -3.11 3.78 -14.76
CA ARG A 20 -3.85 3.34 -15.94
C ARG A 20 -3.72 1.86 -16.22
N THR A 21 -2.53 1.33 -15.99
CA THR A 21 -2.29 -0.08 -16.20
C THR A 21 -1.54 -0.66 -15.02
N MET A 22 -1.96 -1.86 -14.66
CA MET A 22 -1.30 -2.60 -13.59
C MET A 22 -0.89 -3.95 -14.14
N ARG A 23 0.25 -4.44 -13.70
CA ARG A 23 0.70 -5.78 -14.05
C ARG A 23 -0.32 -6.82 -13.54
N ALA A 24 -0.40 -7.93 -14.25
CA ALA A 24 -1.39 -8.96 -13.95
C ALA A 24 -1.18 -9.55 -12.56
N ALA A 25 -2.28 -9.95 -11.93
CA ALA A 25 -2.24 -10.52 -10.58
C ALA A 25 -1.38 -11.79 -10.54
N GLU A 26 -1.42 -12.58 -11.60
CA GLU A 26 -0.61 -13.81 -11.67
C GLU A 26 0.88 -13.53 -11.58
N GLU A 27 1.32 -12.36 -12.04
CA GLU A 27 2.72 -11.97 -11.97
C GLU A 27 3.09 -11.38 -10.62
N VAL A 28 2.17 -10.62 -10.03
CA VAL A 28 2.48 -9.77 -8.89
C VAL A 28 2.24 -10.47 -7.56
N VAL A 29 1.08 -11.10 -7.40
CA VAL A 29 0.68 -11.62 -6.09
C VAL A 29 1.64 -12.66 -5.53
N PRO A 30 2.21 -13.58 -6.35
CA PRO A 30 3.19 -14.52 -5.79
C PRO A 30 4.44 -13.83 -5.22
N LYS A 31 4.72 -12.61 -5.66
CA LYS A 31 5.91 -11.88 -5.21
C LYS A 31 5.65 -11.04 -3.97
N LEU A 32 4.39 -10.91 -3.56
CA LEU A 32 4.05 -10.09 -2.40
C LEU A 32 4.36 -10.76 -1.07
N GLY A 33 4.45 -12.08 -1.05
CA GLY A 33 4.72 -12.79 0.20
C GLY A 33 3.51 -12.80 1.11
N VAL A 34 2.35 -13.13 0.57
CA VAL A 34 1.12 -13.22 1.36
C VAL A 34 1.28 -14.31 2.41
N LYS A 35 0.93 -14.01 3.66
CA LYS A 35 1.05 -14.97 4.77
C LYS A 35 -0.29 -15.62 5.06
N PRO A 36 -0.41 -16.94 4.85
CA PRO A 36 -1.63 -17.64 5.23
C PRO A 36 -1.85 -17.54 6.73
N GLY A 37 -3.10 -17.37 7.13
CA GLY A 37 -3.45 -17.33 8.55
C GLY A 37 -3.42 -15.95 9.18
N LEU A 38 -2.84 -14.95 8.53
CA LEU A 38 -2.92 -13.57 8.96
C LEU A 38 -3.70 -12.78 7.93
N PRO A 39 -4.64 -11.93 8.35
CA PRO A 39 -5.39 -11.16 7.36
C PRO A 39 -4.49 -10.18 6.62
N ALA A 40 -4.92 -9.79 5.44
CA ALA A 40 -4.27 -8.78 4.63
C ALA A 40 -5.08 -7.50 4.64
N LEU A 41 -4.42 -6.38 4.39
CA LEU A 41 -5.06 -5.06 4.33
C LEU A 41 -4.66 -4.38 3.03
N ARG A 42 -5.65 -3.88 2.30
CA ARG A 42 -5.38 -2.97 1.18
C ARG A 42 -5.81 -1.57 1.59
N VAL A 43 -4.91 -0.60 1.41
CA VAL A 43 -5.17 0.79 1.71
C VAL A 43 -5.26 1.55 0.40
N GLY A 44 -6.42 2.07 0.08
CA GLY A 44 -6.64 2.83 -1.16
C GLY A 44 -6.43 1.99 -2.41
N GLY A 45 -6.28 2.68 -3.54
CA GLY A 45 -5.87 2.05 -4.79
C GLY A 45 -6.95 1.27 -5.50
N THR A 46 -6.56 0.18 -6.13
CA THR A 46 -7.40 -0.60 -7.01
C THR A 46 -7.59 -2.01 -6.50
N ARG A 47 -8.63 -2.68 -6.98
CA ARG A 47 -8.96 -4.05 -6.58
C ARG A 47 -8.21 -5.12 -7.38
N THR A 48 -7.26 -4.71 -8.19
CA THR A 48 -6.59 -5.61 -9.14
C THR A 48 -6.09 -6.90 -8.50
N TYR A 49 -5.58 -6.83 -7.28
CA TYR A 49 -4.95 -7.98 -6.63
C TYR A 49 -5.80 -8.55 -5.49
N ASP A 50 -6.98 -8.02 -5.25
CA ASP A 50 -7.75 -8.35 -4.04
C ASP A 50 -8.11 -9.84 -3.97
N ARG A 51 -8.68 -10.41 -5.04
CA ARG A 51 -9.16 -11.78 -5.00
C ARG A 51 -8.06 -12.79 -4.69
N PRO A 52 -6.94 -12.78 -5.40
CA PRO A 52 -5.88 -13.75 -5.06
C PRO A 52 -5.27 -13.49 -3.70
N ILE A 53 -5.15 -12.23 -3.26
CA ILE A 53 -4.63 -11.94 -1.92
C ILE A 53 -5.59 -12.51 -0.86
N GLU A 54 -6.88 -12.25 -1.02
CA GLU A 54 -7.88 -12.77 -0.07
C GLU A 54 -7.86 -14.28 -0.02
N HIS A 55 -7.75 -14.91 -1.17
CA HIS A 55 -7.69 -16.38 -1.25
C HIS A 55 -6.50 -16.93 -0.47
N LEU A 56 -5.32 -16.32 -0.63
CA LEU A 56 -4.11 -16.80 0.02
C LEU A 56 -4.07 -16.49 1.52
N ALA A 57 -4.53 -15.30 1.89
CA ALA A 57 -4.48 -14.86 3.29
C ALA A 57 -5.67 -15.39 4.11
N GLY A 58 -6.77 -15.68 3.45
CA GLY A 58 -8.00 -16.08 4.11
C GLY A 58 -8.93 -14.92 4.44
N GLN A 59 -8.41 -13.70 4.49
CA GLN A 59 -9.20 -12.51 4.76
C GLN A 59 -8.49 -11.29 4.23
N LEU A 60 -9.22 -10.41 3.58
CA LEU A 60 -8.70 -9.12 3.11
C LEU A 60 -9.64 -8.02 3.60
N ASP A 61 -9.07 -7.07 4.34
CA ASP A 61 -9.78 -5.85 4.71
C ASP A 61 -9.35 -4.73 3.78
N VAL A 62 -10.26 -3.79 3.51
CA VAL A 62 -10.00 -2.66 2.63
C VAL A 62 -10.38 -1.38 3.36
N VAL A 63 -9.45 -0.42 3.37
CA VAL A 63 -9.71 0.90 3.95
C VAL A 63 -9.25 1.98 2.98
N GLU A 64 -9.81 3.16 3.13
CA GLU A 64 -9.39 4.30 2.35
C GLU A 64 -8.03 4.81 2.80
N LEU A 65 -7.33 5.49 1.91
CA LEU A 65 -6.11 6.21 2.24
C LEU A 65 -6.50 7.49 2.98
N ARG A 66 -6.82 7.33 4.23
CA ARG A 66 -7.22 8.43 5.11
C ARG A 66 -6.53 8.20 6.45
N LEU A 67 -5.75 9.16 6.86
CA LEU A 67 -4.94 9.01 8.06
C LEU A 67 -5.61 9.68 9.26
N PRO A 68 -5.61 9.04 10.42
CA PRO A 68 -5.07 7.70 10.68
C PRO A 68 -5.90 6.60 10.03
N LEU A 69 -5.24 5.48 9.73
CA LEU A 69 -5.92 4.36 9.07
C LEU A 69 -6.95 3.73 10.01
N ARG A 70 -8.11 3.41 9.47
CA ARG A 70 -9.17 2.76 10.26
C ARG A 70 -8.95 1.25 10.26
N ALA A 71 -7.93 0.83 11.00
CA ALA A 71 -7.54 -0.56 11.06
C ALA A 71 -6.87 -0.84 12.40
N GLN A 72 -6.92 -2.10 12.83
CA GLN A 72 -6.41 -2.50 14.14
C GLN A 72 -4.88 -2.58 14.16
N ASP A 73 -4.33 -2.34 15.33
CA ASP A 73 -2.88 -2.43 15.54
C ASP A 73 -2.39 -3.86 15.37
N GLY A 74 -1.25 -4.02 14.69
CA GLY A 74 -0.52 -5.28 14.66
C GLY A 74 -1.23 -6.46 14.05
N ARG A 75 -2.24 -6.22 13.23
CA ARG A 75 -3.14 -7.27 12.77
C ARG A 75 -2.70 -7.94 11.47
N TYR A 76 -2.09 -7.18 10.57
CA TYR A 76 -2.04 -7.59 9.17
C TYR A 76 -0.70 -8.19 8.77
N GLY A 77 -0.74 -9.42 8.26
CA GLY A 77 0.46 -10.08 7.73
C GLY A 77 0.93 -9.49 6.42
N LEU A 78 0.02 -8.84 5.69
CA LEU A 78 0.34 -8.11 4.48
C LEU A 78 -0.41 -6.79 4.51
N VAL A 79 0.31 -5.69 4.31
CA VAL A 79 -0.30 -4.37 4.12
C VAL A 79 0.10 -3.91 2.73
N LEU A 80 -0.87 -3.71 1.86
CA LEU A 80 -0.64 -3.18 0.51
C LEU A 80 -1.24 -1.79 0.45
N CYS A 81 -0.38 -0.79 0.54
CA CYS A 81 -0.81 0.61 0.64
C CYS A 81 -0.50 1.34 -0.65
N PHE A 82 -1.55 1.84 -1.30
CA PHE A 82 -1.40 2.65 -2.50
C PHE A 82 -1.33 4.11 -2.09
N ALA A 83 -0.12 4.64 -1.96
CA ALA A 83 0.10 6.02 -1.53
C ALA A 83 0.09 6.94 -2.75
N LEU A 84 -1.01 6.95 -3.47
CA LEU A 84 -1.10 7.61 -4.78
C LEU A 84 -1.85 8.92 -4.73
N ALA A 85 -2.39 9.30 -3.58
CA ALA A 85 -3.10 10.54 -3.39
C ALA A 85 -2.42 11.34 -2.29
N GLU A 86 -2.86 12.58 -2.12
CA GLU A 86 -2.29 13.47 -1.12
C GLU A 86 -2.39 12.87 0.27
N CYS A 87 -1.28 12.81 0.98
CA CYS A 87 -1.25 12.39 2.38
C CYS A 87 0.08 12.80 3.01
N ASP A 88 0.09 12.88 4.34
CA ASP A 88 1.30 13.20 5.09
C ASP A 88 2.20 11.98 5.13
N PRO A 89 3.41 12.03 4.52
CA PRO A 89 4.28 10.84 4.48
C PRO A 89 4.70 10.34 5.86
N ARG A 90 4.94 11.24 6.81
CA ARG A 90 5.36 10.84 8.15
C ARG A 90 4.28 10.05 8.84
N LEU A 91 3.05 10.56 8.78
CA LEU A 91 1.92 9.88 9.40
C LEU A 91 1.65 8.56 8.68
N LEU A 92 1.75 8.57 7.35
CA LEU A 92 1.58 7.34 6.58
C LEU A 92 2.55 6.27 7.05
N GLY A 93 3.84 6.60 7.17
CA GLY A 93 4.85 5.64 7.60
C GLY A 93 4.54 5.03 8.95
N ARG A 94 4.14 5.86 9.90
CA ARG A 94 3.78 5.36 11.23
C ARG A 94 2.53 4.48 11.18
N GLU A 95 1.56 4.84 10.36
CA GLU A 95 0.29 4.12 10.33
C GLU A 95 0.41 2.76 9.66
N VAL A 96 1.15 2.65 8.55
CA VAL A 96 1.31 1.34 7.92
C VAL A 96 2.09 0.39 8.84
N VAL A 97 3.04 0.91 9.62
CA VAL A 97 3.76 0.08 10.58
C VAL A 97 2.88 -0.29 11.76
N ARG A 98 2.05 0.64 12.24
CA ARG A 98 1.15 0.38 13.37
C ARG A 98 0.23 -0.80 13.09
N VAL A 99 -0.34 -0.88 11.89
CA VAL A 99 -1.33 -1.92 11.57
C VAL A 99 -0.69 -3.23 11.16
N ALA A 100 0.60 -3.23 10.82
CA ALA A 100 1.28 -4.44 10.35
C ALA A 100 1.64 -5.34 11.52
N HIS A 101 1.41 -6.64 11.34
CA HIS A 101 1.90 -7.64 12.28
C HIS A 101 3.44 -7.62 12.26
N PRO A 102 4.11 -7.82 13.42
CA PRO A 102 5.57 -7.79 13.45
C PRO A 102 6.25 -8.74 12.46
N ASP A 103 5.60 -9.86 12.16
CA ASP A 103 6.14 -10.82 11.20
C ASP A 103 5.61 -10.61 9.80
N GLY A 104 4.86 -9.53 9.59
CA GLY A 104 4.27 -9.24 8.30
C GLY A 104 5.18 -8.44 7.40
N ALA A 105 4.63 -8.06 6.25
CA ALA A 105 5.30 -7.23 5.28
C ALA A 105 4.38 -6.08 4.86
N ILE A 106 5.01 -4.95 4.59
CA ILE A 106 4.31 -3.77 4.10
C ILE A 106 4.82 -3.47 2.70
N TRP A 107 3.90 -3.33 1.75
CA TRP A 107 4.22 -2.84 0.42
C TRP A 107 3.60 -1.47 0.27
N VAL A 108 4.40 -0.46 -0.01
CA VAL A 108 3.89 0.88 -0.29
C VAL A 108 4.09 1.16 -1.76
N VAL A 109 2.98 1.42 -2.45
CA VAL A 109 2.97 1.72 -3.88
C VAL A 109 3.00 3.23 -4.03
N VAL A 110 3.96 3.73 -4.81
CA VAL A 110 4.09 5.16 -5.08
C VAL A 110 4.22 5.39 -6.58
N TRP A 111 3.96 6.63 -7.00
CA TRP A 111 4.17 7.00 -8.39
C TRP A 111 5.65 7.01 -8.73
N LYS A 112 5.98 6.53 -9.91
CA LYS A 112 7.32 6.75 -10.44
C LYS A 112 7.52 8.25 -10.65
N LYS A 113 8.76 8.69 -10.58
CA LYS A 113 9.10 10.11 -10.50
C LYS A 113 8.38 10.97 -11.53
N HIS A 114 8.34 10.51 -12.79
CA HIS A 114 7.73 11.30 -13.85
C HIS A 114 6.22 11.35 -13.79
N HIS A 115 5.60 10.54 -12.96
CA HIS A 115 4.14 10.47 -12.84
C HIS A 115 3.65 10.97 -11.49
N LEU A 116 4.55 11.49 -10.66
CA LEU A 116 4.21 11.91 -9.30
C LEU A 116 3.19 13.05 -9.33
N LEU A 117 2.06 12.83 -8.66
CA LEU A 117 1.01 13.83 -8.54
C LEU A 117 1.30 14.77 -7.40
N ALA A 118 0.84 16.03 -7.54
CA ALA A 118 1.03 17.03 -6.50
C ALA A 118 0.38 16.57 -5.20
N GLY A 119 1.11 16.69 -4.10
CA GLY A 119 0.60 16.31 -2.78
C GLY A 119 0.75 14.85 -2.44
N ALA A 120 0.92 13.97 -3.43
CA ALA A 120 1.20 12.58 -3.13
C ALA A 120 2.64 12.42 -2.66
N PRO A 121 2.92 11.48 -1.74
CA PRO A 121 4.29 11.33 -1.25
C PRO A 121 5.19 10.74 -2.32
N SER A 122 6.44 11.20 -2.34
CA SER A 122 7.46 10.63 -3.19
C SER A 122 7.99 9.35 -2.57
N TRP A 123 8.71 8.57 -3.39
CA TRP A 123 9.39 7.37 -2.88
C TRP A 123 10.32 7.73 -1.71
N GLU A 124 11.08 8.81 -1.86
CA GLU A 124 12.03 9.21 -0.83
C GLU A 124 11.35 9.57 0.48
N GLN A 125 10.21 10.27 0.41
CA GLN A 125 9.47 10.64 1.60
C GLN A 125 8.91 9.42 2.34
N VAL A 126 8.39 8.46 1.60
CA VAL A 126 7.87 7.22 2.20
C VAL A 126 9.03 6.43 2.81
N GLN A 127 10.13 6.31 2.08
CA GLN A 127 11.30 5.58 2.52
C GLN A 127 11.79 6.14 3.86
N GLU A 128 11.98 7.44 3.93
CA GLU A 128 12.44 8.09 5.15
C GLU A 128 11.47 7.84 6.31
N ALA A 129 10.18 7.96 6.05
CA ALA A 129 9.16 7.82 7.10
C ALA A 129 9.11 6.40 7.65
N VAL A 130 9.17 5.39 6.79
CA VAL A 130 9.09 4.00 7.24
C VAL A 130 10.38 3.60 7.94
N LEU A 131 11.54 3.96 7.38
CA LEU A 131 12.82 3.63 8.01
C LEU A 131 12.96 4.25 9.40
N ALA A 132 12.35 5.42 9.60
CA ALA A 132 12.38 6.08 10.90
C ALA A 132 11.68 5.27 12.00
N THR A 133 10.81 4.34 11.62
CA THR A 133 10.11 3.48 12.58
C THR A 133 10.92 2.25 12.98
N GLY A 134 12.06 1.99 12.33
CA GLY A 134 12.87 0.80 12.56
C GLY A 134 12.60 -0.34 11.60
N TRP A 135 11.62 -0.21 10.73
CA TRP A 135 11.41 -1.19 9.66
C TRP A 135 12.38 -0.88 8.51
N VAL A 136 12.71 -1.88 7.72
CA VAL A 136 13.71 -1.76 6.65
C VAL A 136 13.15 -2.25 5.33
N ASP A 137 13.59 -1.64 4.25
CA ASP A 137 13.21 -2.06 2.91
C ASP A 137 14.06 -3.24 2.47
N ASN A 138 13.46 -4.15 1.72
CA ASN A 138 14.21 -5.30 1.23
C ASN A 138 13.85 -5.72 -0.18
N LYS A 139 12.95 -5.02 -0.86
CA LYS A 139 12.56 -5.40 -2.21
C LYS A 139 11.80 -4.26 -2.89
N VAL A 140 12.00 -4.12 -4.18
CA VAL A 140 11.24 -3.18 -5.01
C VAL A 140 10.63 -3.94 -6.17
N LEU A 141 9.39 -3.64 -6.49
CA LEU A 141 8.65 -4.34 -7.54
C LEU A 141 7.89 -3.32 -8.39
N SER A 142 8.13 -3.33 -9.69
CA SER A 142 7.35 -2.50 -10.59
C SER A 142 5.96 -3.10 -10.76
N LEU A 143 4.93 -2.28 -10.59
CA LEU A 143 3.55 -2.74 -10.76
C LEU A 143 2.93 -2.25 -12.05
N GLY A 144 3.69 -1.53 -12.87
CA GLY A 144 3.22 -1.01 -14.14
C GLY A 144 4.12 0.10 -14.61
N GLU A 145 3.68 0.82 -15.64
CA GLU A 145 4.47 1.92 -16.18
C GLU A 145 4.57 3.10 -15.22
N GLN A 146 3.53 3.32 -14.41
CA GLN A 146 3.42 4.54 -13.65
C GLN A 146 3.77 4.39 -12.18
N VAL A 147 3.75 3.18 -11.65
CA VAL A 147 3.88 2.95 -10.20
C VAL A 147 4.81 1.78 -9.91
N TYR A 148 5.41 1.82 -8.73
CA TYR A 148 6.18 0.71 -8.21
C TYR A 148 5.99 0.62 -6.71
N ALA A 149 6.34 -0.52 -6.14
CA ALA A 149 6.12 -0.79 -4.73
C ALA A 149 7.43 -1.15 -4.06
N THR A 150 7.58 -0.74 -2.81
CA THR A 150 8.72 -1.12 -1.98
C THR A 150 8.19 -1.93 -0.81
N ARG A 151 8.87 -3.03 -0.54
CA ARG A 151 8.54 -3.93 0.55
C ARG A 151 9.35 -3.57 1.78
N TYR A 152 8.67 -3.48 2.92
CA TYR A 152 9.30 -3.21 4.21
C TYR A 152 8.98 -4.35 5.16
N VAL A 153 9.99 -4.71 5.98
CA VAL A 153 9.84 -5.71 7.03
C VAL A 153 10.48 -5.16 8.28
N ARG A 154 10.11 -5.72 9.42
CA ARG A 154 10.70 -5.30 10.68
C ARG A 154 12.16 -5.76 10.71
N ARG A 155 13.03 -4.86 11.17
CA ARG A 155 14.44 -5.19 11.28
C ARG A 155 14.63 -6.27 12.34
N ARG A 156 15.38 -7.30 12.00
CA ARG A 156 15.72 -8.35 12.95
C ARG A 156 16.93 -7.92 13.76
N ARG A 157 16.92 -8.27 15.02
CA ARG A 157 18.07 -7.99 15.85
C ARG A 157 19.24 -8.90 15.45
N PRO A 158 20.44 -8.35 15.37
CA PRO A 158 21.62 -9.18 15.10
C PRO A 158 21.72 -10.29 16.14
N GLY A 159 22.12 -11.48 15.71
CA GLY A 159 22.31 -12.61 16.60
C GLY A 159 21.04 -13.33 17.00
N LYS A 160 19.89 -12.83 16.67
CA LYS A 160 18.62 -13.52 16.91
C LYS A 160 18.26 -14.36 15.71
N ARG A 161 18.10 -15.61 15.89
CA ARG A 161 17.81 -16.54 14.81
C ARG A 161 16.66 -17.43 15.17
#